data_4bb84b7d5e91bdedbd070e3ecb4082ea
#
_entry.id   4bb84b7d5e91bdedbd070e3ecb4082ea
#
_cell.length_a   1.000
_cell.length_b   1.000
_cell.length_c   1.000
_cell.angle_alpha   90.00
_cell.angle_beta   90.00
_cell.angle_gamma   90.00
#
_symmetry.space_group_name_H-M   'P 1'
#
loop_
_entity.id
_entity.type
_entity.pdbx_description
1 polymer ?
#
loop_
_entity_poly.entity_id
_entity_poly.type
_entity_poly.pdbx_seq_one_letter_code
_entity_poly.pdbx_strand_id
1 'polypeptide(L)'
;MPATFPPLREELQGIEPYGAPQLDVPVQLNVNENPYGPSPAAVADIAAAVAAAAGTLNRYPDREFTELRTGLAAYLNTDGGSGITPEMVWAANGSNEVMLQLLQAFGGPGRTALSFAPTYSMYPEYARDSNTTWVVGHREGDFSLDLHHARALIAEHQPHVVLLPSPNNPTGTALPPEVVGVLCEALAALPHGGILVVDEAYGEFRREGTPSALELLPVHRNLVVSRTMSKAFALAGARLGYFAAAKEICDAIRVVRLPYHLSAVTQATAIAALRHAPELLGRVDDLRRERDECVRWLRGQGLQVADSDANFAFFGTFADRHAVWQGLLDRGVLIRETGPDGWLRVSIGTPEEMTAFRDALTEVMKENEA
;
A
#
# COMPACT_ATOMS: atom_id res chain seq x y z
N MET A 1 -41.29 -17.49 18.18
CA MET A 1 -40.98 -16.49 17.16
C MET A 1 -39.57 -16.77 16.67
N PRO A 2 -39.30 -16.77 15.35
CA PRO A 2 -37.90 -16.85 14.92
C PRO A 2 -37.14 -15.68 15.53
N ALA A 3 -35.95 -15.95 16.08
CA ALA A 3 -35.11 -14.92 16.63
C ALA A 3 -34.76 -13.94 15.50
N THR A 4 -35.22 -12.68 15.59
CA THR A 4 -34.84 -11.63 14.66
C THR A 4 -33.39 -11.28 14.94
N PHE A 5 -32.52 -11.51 13.98
CA PHE A 5 -31.12 -11.11 14.07
C PHE A 5 -31.05 -9.56 14.11
N PRO A 6 -30.21 -8.96 14.97
CA PRO A 6 -30.09 -7.51 15.01
C PRO A 6 -29.59 -7.00 13.65
N PRO A 7 -30.17 -5.90 13.11
CA PRO A 7 -29.74 -5.36 11.83
C PRO A 7 -28.32 -4.79 11.93
N LEU A 8 -27.57 -4.89 10.83
CA LEU A 8 -26.34 -4.13 10.64
C LEU A 8 -26.66 -2.62 10.63
N ARG A 9 -25.65 -1.80 10.91
CA ARG A 9 -25.73 -0.35 10.68
C ARG A 9 -26.15 -0.09 9.23
N GLU A 10 -26.90 0.97 8.99
CA GLU A 10 -27.48 1.28 7.68
C GLU A 10 -26.41 1.35 6.59
N GLU A 11 -25.24 1.96 6.91
CA GLU A 11 -24.11 2.14 5.98
C GLU A 11 -23.42 0.81 5.60
N LEU A 12 -23.69 -0.27 6.31
CA LEU A 12 -23.12 -1.61 6.04
C LEU A 12 -24.06 -2.56 5.33
N GLN A 13 -25.32 -2.16 5.14
CA GLN A 13 -26.32 -3.02 4.52
C GLN A 13 -26.06 -3.15 3.01
N GLY A 14 -26.01 -4.38 2.53
CA GLY A 14 -25.78 -4.68 1.10
C GLY A 14 -24.34 -4.52 0.63
N ILE A 15 -23.38 -4.29 1.54
CA ILE A 15 -21.97 -4.25 1.19
C ILE A 15 -21.38 -5.67 1.21
N GLU A 16 -20.75 -6.06 0.11
CA GLU A 16 -19.98 -7.29 0.03
C GLU A 16 -18.60 -7.13 0.69
N PRO A 17 -18.07 -8.16 1.37
CA PRO A 17 -16.76 -8.12 1.96
C PRO A 17 -15.67 -7.85 0.92
N TYR A 18 -14.79 -6.88 1.20
CA TYR A 18 -13.63 -6.63 0.35
C TYR A 18 -12.69 -7.84 0.33
N GLY A 19 -12.24 -8.24 -0.85
CA GLY A 19 -11.24 -9.29 -1.01
C GLY A 19 -10.72 -9.40 -2.44
N ALA A 20 -9.48 -9.87 -2.60
CA ALA A 20 -8.99 -10.34 -3.87
C ALA A 20 -9.41 -11.80 -4.05
N PRO A 21 -9.69 -12.27 -5.28
CA PRO A 21 -9.89 -13.70 -5.52
C PRO A 21 -8.70 -14.52 -5.00
N GLN A 22 -9.01 -15.56 -4.22
CA GLN A 22 -8.04 -16.56 -3.76
C GLN A 22 -8.39 -17.89 -4.44
N LEU A 23 -7.75 -18.13 -5.58
CA LEU A 23 -7.98 -19.31 -6.40
C LEU A 23 -6.69 -20.12 -6.44
N ASP A 24 -6.84 -21.46 -6.38
CA ASP A 24 -5.71 -22.38 -6.48
C ASP A 24 -5.35 -22.58 -7.95
N VAL A 25 -4.42 -21.79 -8.44
CA VAL A 25 -3.91 -21.81 -9.80
C VAL A 25 -2.37 -21.79 -9.82
N PRO A 26 -1.72 -22.31 -10.87
CA PRO A 26 -0.25 -22.38 -10.94
C PRO A 26 0.46 -21.04 -10.82
N VAL A 27 -0.10 -19.94 -11.36
CA VAL A 27 0.53 -18.63 -11.41
C VAL A 27 -0.38 -17.59 -10.81
N GLN A 28 -0.01 -17.03 -9.64
CA GLN A 28 -0.80 -16.08 -8.87
C GLN A 28 -0.14 -14.70 -8.88
N LEU A 29 -0.60 -13.81 -9.76
CA LEU A 29 -0.05 -12.46 -9.98
C LEU A 29 -1.10 -11.36 -9.70
N ASN A 30 -1.96 -11.54 -8.69
CA ASN A 30 -3.13 -10.69 -8.44
C ASN A 30 -3.03 -9.76 -7.23
N VAL A 31 -2.13 -10.01 -6.24
CA VAL A 31 -2.13 -9.29 -4.95
C VAL A 31 -0.81 -8.58 -4.62
N ASN A 32 0.07 -8.43 -5.61
CA ASN A 32 1.34 -7.69 -5.50
C ASN A 32 2.23 -8.22 -4.37
N GLU A 33 2.28 -9.53 -4.19
CA GLU A 33 3.22 -10.18 -3.29
C GLU A 33 4.62 -10.20 -3.90
N ASN A 34 5.62 -10.38 -3.05
CA ASN A 34 6.98 -10.66 -3.50
C ASN A 34 7.08 -12.17 -3.76
N PRO A 35 7.42 -12.61 -4.99
CA PRO A 35 7.49 -14.04 -5.31
C PRO A 35 8.68 -14.75 -4.64
N TYR A 36 9.65 -13.98 -4.14
CA TYR A 36 10.82 -14.51 -3.46
C TYR A 36 10.61 -14.51 -1.95
N GLY A 37 10.62 -15.68 -1.33
CA GLY A 37 10.60 -15.82 0.13
C GLY A 37 11.91 -15.34 0.78
N PRO A 38 11.91 -15.19 2.13
CA PRO A 38 13.13 -14.90 2.88
C PRO A 38 14.19 -15.99 2.72
N SER A 39 15.46 -15.61 2.80
CA SER A 39 16.56 -16.56 2.74
C SER A 39 16.56 -17.54 3.91
N PRO A 40 17.27 -18.69 3.80
CA PRO A 40 17.43 -19.61 4.92
C PRO A 40 18.04 -18.97 6.18
N ALA A 41 18.93 -17.99 6.02
CA ALA A 41 19.53 -17.26 7.15
C ALA A 41 18.49 -16.34 7.83
N ALA A 42 17.72 -15.59 7.07
CA ALA A 42 16.64 -14.77 7.58
C ALA A 42 15.53 -15.60 8.24
N VAL A 43 15.16 -16.74 7.64
CA VAL A 43 14.19 -17.68 8.22
C VAL A 43 14.68 -18.22 9.56
N ALA A 44 15.95 -18.64 9.66
CA ALA A 44 16.52 -19.17 10.90
C ALA A 44 16.53 -18.13 12.02
N ASP A 45 16.89 -16.88 11.72
CA ASP A 45 16.91 -15.79 12.71
C ASP A 45 15.50 -15.38 13.14
N ILE A 46 14.56 -15.28 12.20
CA ILE A 46 13.14 -15.06 12.51
C ILE A 46 12.59 -16.19 13.39
N ALA A 47 12.86 -17.45 13.05
CA ALA A 47 12.40 -18.60 13.82
C ALA A 47 12.97 -18.60 15.25
N ALA A 48 14.25 -18.27 15.42
CA ALA A 48 14.88 -18.15 16.73
C ALA A 48 14.27 -17.02 17.57
N ALA A 49 14.02 -15.85 16.96
CA ALA A 49 13.38 -14.71 17.62
C ALA A 49 11.93 -15.02 18.06
N VAL A 50 11.16 -15.69 17.18
CA VAL A 50 9.80 -16.14 17.51
C VAL A 50 9.80 -17.19 18.60
N ALA A 51 10.72 -18.16 18.59
CA ALA A 51 10.85 -19.16 19.65
C ALA A 51 11.19 -18.53 21.01
N ALA A 52 12.06 -17.51 21.02
CA ALA A 52 12.36 -16.75 22.25
C ALA A 52 11.12 -16.01 22.75
N ALA A 53 10.38 -15.33 21.89
CA ALA A 53 9.13 -14.62 22.23
C ALA A 53 8.07 -15.60 22.75
N ALA A 54 7.99 -16.81 22.19
CA ALA A 54 7.01 -17.82 22.60
C ALA A 54 7.15 -18.22 24.08
N GLY A 55 8.37 -18.18 24.64
CA GLY A 55 8.64 -18.46 26.04
C GLY A 55 7.99 -17.46 27.03
N THR A 56 7.52 -16.31 26.55
CA THR A 56 6.96 -15.23 27.37
C THR A 56 5.53 -14.83 26.98
N LEU A 57 4.83 -15.63 26.15
CA LEU A 57 3.48 -15.33 25.66
C LEU A 57 2.41 -15.26 26.77
N ASN A 58 2.69 -15.70 27.97
CA ASN A 58 1.85 -15.51 29.14
C ASN A 58 1.85 -14.06 29.68
N ARG A 59 2.64 -13.17 29.08
CA ARG A 59 2.72 -11.74 29.41
C ARG A 59 2.38 -10.90 28.19
N TYR A 60 1.83 -9.70 28.44
CA TYR A 60 1.64 -8.71 27.38
C TYR A 60 2.98 -8.26 26.80
N PRO A 61 3.05 -7.97 25.49
CA PRO A 61 4.25 -7.46 24.83
C PRO A 61 4.62 -6.04 25.30
N ASP A 62 5.78 -5.55 24.86
CA ASP A 62 6.09 -4.11 24.95
C ASP A 62 5.01 -3.32 24.22
N ARG A 63 4.26 -2.52 24.98
CA ARG A 63 3.15 -1.71 24.49
C ARG A 63 3.60 -0.62 23.53
N GLU A 64 4.82 -0.13 23.71
CA GLU A 64 5.42 0.93 22.89
C GLU A 64 6.33 0.37 21.78
N PHE A 65 6.53 -0.96 21.74
CA PHE A 65 7.39 -1.66 20.76
C PHE A 65 8.68 -0.89 20.46
N THR A 66 9.35 -0.45 21.54
CA THR A 66 10.47 0.50 21.52
C THR A 66 11.64 0.04 20.64
N GLU A 67 12.03 -1.25 20.76
CA GLU A 67 13.10 -1.82 19.94
C GLU A 67 12.72 -1.79 18.45
N LEU A 68 11.49 -2.18 18.10
CA LEU A 68 10.99 -2.16 16.74
C LEU A 68 10.98 -0.73 16.17
N ARG A 69 10.49 0.26 16.93
CA ARG A 69 10.49 1.67 16.48
C ARG A 69 11.91 2.17 16.22
N THR A 70 12.88 1.78 17.06
CA THR A 70 14.29 2.11 16.88
C THR A 70 14.85 1.51 15.59
N GLY A 71 14.56 0.23 15.34
CA GLY A 71 14.98 -0.44 14.10
C GLY A 71 14.33 0.15 12.84
N LEU A 72 13.03 0.47 12.91
CA LEU A 72 12.32 1.10 11.79
C LEU A 72 12.82 2.51 11.50
N ALA A 73 13.08 3.33 12.53
CA ALA A 73 13.67 4.65 12.36
C ALA A 73 15.05 4.59 11.71
N ALA A 74 15.89 3.66 12.15
CA ALA A 74 17.20 3.42 11.55
C ALA A 74 17.08 3.04 10.06
N TYR A 75 16.18 2.10 9.74
CA TYR A 75 15.91 1.68 8.36
C TYR A 75 15.44 2.85 7.49
N LEU A 76 14.44 3.63 7.94
CA LEU A 76 13.89 4.75 7.17
C LEU A 76 14.95 5.84 6.89
N ASN A 77 15.90 6.06 7.81
CA ASN A 77 17.01 6.98 7.59
C ASN A 77 18.03 6.47 6.53
N THR A 78 17.96 5.21 6.13
CA THR A 78 18.76 4.66 5.01
C THR A 78 18.03 4.71 3.67
N ASP A 79 16.71 4.96 3.66
CA ASP A 79 15.86 4.94 2.45
C ASP A 79 15.19 6.32 2.20
N GLY A 80 15.96 7.38 2.21
CA GLY A 80 15.52 8.74 1.91
C GLY A 80 15.14 9.58 3.14
N GLY A 81 14.92 8.97 4.30
CA GLY A 81 14.65 9.70 5.54
C GLY A 81 15.90 10.43 6.07
N SER A 82 15.67 11.54 6.79
CA SER A 82 16.71 12.27 7.49
C SER A 82 16.22 12.72 8.86
N GLY A 83 16.97 12.36 9.91
CA GLY A 83 16.64 12.76 11.28
C GLY A 83 15.37 12.11 11.86
N ILE A 84 14.91 10.99 11.30
CA ILE A 84 13.78 10.25 11.82
C ILE A 84 14.18 9.58 13.13
N THR A 85 13.48 9.90 14.21
CA THR A 85 13.69 9.30 15.53
C THR A 85 12.62 8.26 15.86
N PRO A 86 12.84 7.37 16.85
CA PRO A 86 11.83 6.38 17.23
C PRO A 86 10.48 7.01 17.63
N GLU A 87 10.45 8.24 18.17
CA GLU A 87 9.24 8.96 18.53
C GLU A 87 8.40 9.38 17.31
N MET A 88 9.04 9.49 16.15
CA MET A 88 8.42 9.83 14.87
C MET A 88 7.89 8.60 14.12
N VAL A 89 8.06 7.39 14.67
CA VAL A 89 7.66 6.15 14.02
C VAL A 89 6.51 5.50 14.79
N TRP A 90 5.54 4.98 14.07
CA TRP A 90 4.45 4.16 14.57
C TRP A 90 4.34 2.87 13.75
N ALA A 91 3.90 1.77 14.38
CA ALA A 91 3.68 0.49 13.70
C ALA A 91 2.36 -0.16 14.14
N ALA A 92 1.76 -0.94 13.24
CA ALA A 92 0.49 -1.64 13.46
C ALA A 92 0.40 -2.94 12.62
N ASN A 93 -0.72 -3.68 12.73
CA ASN A 93 -0.92 -4.95 12.04
C ASN A 93 -1.21 -4.77 10.53
N GLY A 94 -0.19 -4.39 9.80
CA GLY A 94 -0.22 -4.01 8.39
C GLY A 94 -0.61 -2.54 8.20
N SER A 95 -0.37 -2.01 6.99
CA SER A 95 -0.71 -0.63 6.64
C SER A 95 -2.23 -0.36 6.71
N ASN A 96 -3.07 -1.38 6.59
CA ASN A 96 -4.51 -1.26 6.74
C ASN A 96 -4.90 -0.76 8.15
N GLU A 97 -4.32 -1.32 9.20
CA GLU A 97 -4.57 -0.84 10.57
C GLU A 97 -3.96 0.55 10.80
N VAL A 98 -2.80 0.84 10.19
CA VAL A 98 -2.22 2.20 10.20
C VAL A 98 -3.22 3.22 9.64
N MET A 99 -3.78 2.96 8.45
CA MET A 99 -4.75 3.86 7.82
C MET A 99 -6.02 4.02 8.65
N LEU A 100 -6.54 2.92 9.19
CA LEU A 100 -7.71 2.97 10.07
C LEU A 100 -7.45 3.81 11.32
N GLN A 101 -6.30 3.63 11.99
CA GLN A 101 -5.93 4.41 13.16
C GLN A 101 -5.76 5.91 12.83
N LEU A 102 -5.20 6.24 11.66
CA LEU A 102 -5.10 7.63 11.20
C LEU A 102 -6.49 8.25 11.01
N LEU A 103 -7.43 7.52 10.39
CA LEU A 103 -8.80 8.02 10.23
C LEU A 103 -9.58 8.05 11.55
N GLN A 104 -9.31 7.15 12.50
CA GLN A 104 -9.88 7.21 13.85
C GLN A 104 -9.40 8.43 14.64
N ALA A 105 -8.14 8.86 14.43
CA ALA A 105 -7.57 10.00 15.14
C ALA A 105 -7.91 11.35 14.46
N PHE A 106 -7.91 11.42 13.15
CA PHE A 106 -8.03 12.67 12.39
C PHE A 106 -9.31 12.79 11.56
N GLY A 107 -9.97 11.67 11.24
CA GLY A 107 -11.30 11.59 10.63
C GLY A 107 -12.42 11.58 11.68
N GLY A 108 -13.54 10.94 11.35
CA GLY A 108 -14.72 10.79 12.21
C GLY A 108 -15.92 11.61 11.76
N PRO A 109 -17.01 11.58 12.54
CA PRO A 109 -18.25 12.30 12.19
C PRO A 109 -18.01 13.80 12.00
N GLY A 110 -18.54 14.37 10.90
CA GLY A 110 -18.39 15.78 10.55
C GLY A 110 -17.00 16.13 9.97
N ARG A 111 -16.14 15.15 9.72
CA ARG A 111 -14.83 15.33 9.10
C ARG A 111 -14.79 14.68 7.72
N THR A 112 -13.89 15.14 6.87
CA THR A 112 -13.76 14.72 5.47
C THR A 112 -12.39 14.11 5.20
N ALA A 113 -12.38 12.99 4.47
CA ALA A 113 -11.20 12.40 3.85
C ALA A 113 -11.32 12.52 2.33
N LEU A 114 -10.20 12.83 1.66
CA LEU A 114 -10.10 13.02 0.20
C LEU A 114 -9.04 12.12 -0.40
N SER A 115 -9.29 11.58 -1.58
CA SER A 115 -8.29 10.95 -2.46
C SER A 115 -8.65 11.18 -3.93
N PHE A 116 -7.86 10.59 -4.88
CA PHE A 116 -8.02 10.81 -6.32
C PHE A 116 -8.00 9.48 -7.06
N ALA A 117 -9.14 9.13 -7.66
CA ALA A 117 -9.33 7.87 -8.39
C ALA A 117 -8.65 7.89 -9.78
N PRO A 118 -8.14 6.73 -10.27
CA PRO A 118 -8.09 5.47 -9.57
C PRO A 118 -7.08 5.49 -8.43
N THR A 119 -7.45 4.89 -7.28
CA THR A 119 -6.65 4.85 -6.05
C THR A 119 -6.85 3.52 -5.33
N TYR A 120 -6.20 3.34 -4.18
CA TYR A 120 -6.34 2.11 -3.41
C TYR A 120 -7.77 1.93 -2.90
N SER A 121 -8.37 0.81 -3.29
CA SER A 121 -9.80 0.53 -3.09
C SER A 121 -10.24 0.36 -1.63
N MET A 122 -9.31 0.24 -0.68
CA MET A 122 -9.62 0.19 0.74
C MET A 122 -9.82 1.56 1.40
N TYR A 123 -9.43 2.66 0.77
CA TYR A 123 -9.55 3.99 1.39
C TYR A 123 -11.01 4.38 1.71
N PRO A 124 -12.00 4.20 0.81
CA PRO A 124 -13.40 4.44 1.15
C PRO A 124 -13.90 3.52 2.28
N GLU A 125 -13.39 2.28 2.38
CA GLU A 125 -13.73 1.36 3.45
C GLU A 125 -13.31 1.91 4.83
N TYR A 126 -12.06 2.41 4.94
CA TYR A 126 -11.60 3.02 6.20
C TYR A 126 -12.36 4.29 6.55
N ALA A 127 -12.73 5.12 5.55
CA ALA A 127 -13.53 6.32 5.77
C ALA A 127 -14.93 5.94 6.29
N ARG A 128 -15.59 4.97 5.67
CA ARG A 128 -16.87 4.43 6.12
C ARG A 128 -16.79 3.89 7.55
N ASP A 129 -15.76 3.07 7.84
CA ASP A 129 -15.63 2.39 9.13
C ASP A 129 -15.32 3.35 10.28
N SER A 130 -14.75 4.53 9.96
CA SER A 130 -14.51 5.63 10.91
C SER A 130 -15.62 6.70 10.91
N ASN A 131 -16.72 6.51 10.16
CA ASN A 131 -17.76 7.52 9.94
C ASN A 131 -17.22 8.87 9.42
N THR A 132 -16.20 8.81 8.56
CA THR A 132 -15.60 9.97 7.90
C THR A 132 -16.25 10.16 6.53
N THR A 133 -16.63 11.39 6.19
CA THR A 133 -17.16 11.71 4.85
C THR A 133 -16.06 11.44 3.81
N TRP A 134 -16.38 10.65 2.79
CA TRP A 134 -15.45 10.32 1.71
C TRP A 134 -15.69 11.20 0.50
N VAL A 135 -14.66 11.88 0.02
CA VAL A 135 -14.63 12.66 -1.22
C VAL A 135 -13.56 12.07 -2.14
N VAL A 136 -13.88 11.97 -3.42
CA VAL A 136 -12.95 11.45 -4.42
C VAL A 136 -12.87 12.39 -5.62
N GLY A 137 -11.66 12.86 -5.92
CA GLY A 137 -11.31 13.53 -7.17
C GLY A 137 -10.89 12.54 -8.24
N HIS A 138 -10.38 13.02 -9.35
CA HIS A 138 -9.88 12.19 -10.45
C HIS A 138 -8.40 12.49 -10.73
N ARG A 139 -7.72 11.52 -11.34
CA ARG A 139 -6.41 11.65 -11.94
C ARG A 139 -6.57 11.93 -13.43
N GLU A 140 -5.53 12.46 -14.06
CA GLU A 140 -5.46 12.69 -15.51
C GLU A 140 -5.46 11.37 -16.30
N GLY A 141 -5.54 11.46 -17.63
CA GLY A 141 -5.56 10.28 -18.50
C GLY A 141 -4.27 9.44 -18.45
N ASP A 142 -3.16 10.03 -18.06
CA ASP A 142 -1.88 9.36 -17.81
C ASP A 142 -1.71 8.94 -16.33
N PHE A 143 -2.76 9.10 -15.53
CA PHE A 143 -2.82 8.85 -14.09
C PHE A 143 -1.95 9.78 -13.23
N SER A 144 -1.44 10.87 -13.78
CA SER A 144 -0.83 11.95 -13.00
C SER A 144 -1.89 12.71 -12.17
N LEU A 145 -1.44 13.49 -11.19
CA LEU A 145 -2.31 14.32 -10.37
C LEU A 145 -2.19 15.79 -10.80
N ASP A 146 -3.30 16.36 -11.30
CA ASP A 146 -3.37 17.79 -11.55
C ASP A 146 -3.43 18.57 -10.23
N LEU A 147 -2.41 19.39 -9.99
CA LEU A 147 -2.30 20.22 -8.80
C LEU A 147 -3.40 21.28 -8.70
N HIS A 148 -3.86 21.85 -9.82
CA HIS A 148 -4.92 22.84 -9.79
C HIS A 148 -6.24 22.21 -9.33
N HIS A 149 -6.58 21.05 -9.91
CA HIS A 149 -7.75 20.26 -9.49
C HIS A 149 -7.66 19.83 -8.02
N ALA A 150 -6.50 19.31 -7.60
CA ALA A 150 -6.31 18.86 -6.22
C ALA A 150 -6.47 20.00 -5.21
N ARG A 151 -5.88 21.17 -5.48
CA ARG A 151 -6.02 22.36 -4.62
C ARG A 151 -7.45 22.89 -4.59
N ALA A 152 -8.17 22.86 -5.72
CA ALA A 152 -9.57 23.27 -5.78
C ALA A 152 -10.44 22.39 -4.87
N LEU A 153 -10.28 21.07 -4.92
CA LEU A 153 -11.01 20.14 -4.06
C LEU A 153 -10.64 20.31 -2.57
N ILE A 154 -9.37 20.57 -2.26
CA ILE A 154 -8.95 20.87 -0.88
C ILE A 154 -9.62 22.14 -0.37
N ALA A 155 -9.69 23.19 -1.18
CA ALA A 155 -10.33 24.45 -0.80
C ALA A 155 -11.85 24.30 -0.63
N GLU A 156 -12.50 23.54 -1.51
CA GLU A 156 -13.95 23.31 -1.50
C GLU A 156 -14.40 22.43 -0.34
N HIS A 157 -13.75 21.27 -0.17
CA HIS A 157 -14.19 20.25 0.79
C HIS A 157 -13.49 20.33 2.15
N GLN A 158 -12.43 21.13 2.27
CA GLN A 158 -11.65 21.33 3.50
C GLN A 158 -11.36 20.00 4.22
N PRO A 159 -10.68 19.03 3.57
CA PRO A 159 -10.48 17.70 4.14
C PRO A 159 -9.55 17.74 5.36
N HIS A 160 -9.86 16.92 6.35
CA HIS A 160 -9.00 16.70 7.52
C HIS A 160 -7.87 15.71 7.21
N VAL A 161 -8.13 14.80 6.27
CA VAL A 161 -7.17 13.77 5.83
C VAL A 161 -7.19 13.68 4.31
N VAL A 162 -6.03 13.75 3.68
CA VAL A 162 -5.84 13.41 2.26
C VAL A 162 -5.01 12.15 2.18
N LEU A 163 -5.48 11.13 1.44
CA LEU A 163 -4.81 9.84 1.27
C LEU A 163 -4.29 9.73 -0.17
N LEU A 164 -2.98 9.62 -0.35
CA LEU A 164 -2.34 9.52 -1.66
C LEU A 164 -1.34 8.37 -1.70
N PRO A 165 -1.61 7.29 -2.46
CA PRO A 165 -0.60 6.25 -2.66
C PRO A 165 0.46 6.72 -3.67
N SER A 166 1.73 6.48 -3.33
CA SER A 166 2.88 6.79 -4.19
C SER A 166 4.05 5.83 -3.93
N PRO A 167 4.27 4.86 -4.81
CA PRO A 167 3.56 4.57 -6.07
C PRO A 167 2.10 4.20 -5.89
N ASN A 168 1.24 4.71 -6.79
CA ASN A 168 -0.20 4.53 -6.72
C ASN A 168 -0.60 3.07 -7.03
N ASN A 169 -1.63 2.58 -6.38
CA ASN A 169 -2.31 1.33 -6.73
C ASN A 169 -3.73 1.67 -7.22
N PRO A 170 -4.13 1.30 -8.47
CA PRO A 170 -3.53 0.25 -9.31
C PRO A 170 -2.55 0.72 -10.39
N THR A 171 -2.27 2.00 -10.56
CA THR A 171 -1.57 2.52 -11.74
C THR A 171 -0.05 2.33 -11.71
N GLY A 172 0.55 2.28 -10.53
CA GLY A 172 2.00 2.23 -10.35
C GLY A 172 2.69 3.60 -10.37
N THR A 173 1.98 4.68 -10.72
CA THR A 173 2.55 6.01 -10.88
C THR A 173 3.02 6.62 -9.56
N ALA A 174 4.22 7.19 -9.52
CA ALA A 174 4.74 7.94 -8.38
C ALA A 174 4.32 9.42 -8.43
N LEU A 175 4.27 10.06 -7.27
CA LEU A 175 4.04 11.50 -7.15
C LEU A 175 5.38 12.24 -7.10
N PRO A 176 5.54 13.34 -7.84
CA PRO A 176 6.67 14.24 -7.66
C PRO A 176 6.66 14.86 -6.24
N PRO A 177 7.83 15.05 -5.59
CA PRO A 177 7.91 15.67 -4.26
C PRO A 177 7.27 17.05 -4.19
N GLU A 178 7.36 17.81 -5.28
CA GLU A 178 6.78 19.16 -5.38
C GLU A 178 5.26 19.10 -5.23
N VAL A 179 4.61 18.08 -5.78
CA VAL A 179 3.17 17.84 -5.62
C VAL A 179 2.85 17.60 -4.15
N VAL A 180 3.61 16.72 -3.49
CA VAL A 180 3.43 16.42 -2.06
C VAL A 180 3.59 17.68 -1.20
N GLY A 181 4.65 18.47 -1.43
CA GLY A 181 4.91 19.72 -0.72
C GLY A 181 3.77 20.73 -0.84
N VAL A 182 3.31 20.98 -2.07
CA VAL A 182 2.20 21.93 -2.34
C VAL A 182 0.90 21.49 -1.66
N LEU A 183 0.63 20.19 -1.61
CA LEU A 183 -0.58 19.67 -0.94
C LEU A 183 -0.46 19.75 0.59
N CYS A 184 0.72 19.52 1.16
CA CYS A 184 0.98 19.77 2.59
C CYS A 184 0.72 21.22 2.97
N GLU A 185 1.21 22.16 2.17
CA GLU A 185 0.99 23.60 2.37
C GLU A 185 -0.49 23.98 2.26
N ALA A 186 -1.19 23.46 1.24
CA ALA A 186 -2.60 23.71 1.05
C ALA A 186 -3.44 23.21 2.24
N LEU A 187 -3.12 22.04 2.77
CA LEU A 187 -3.79 21.48 3.95
C LEU A 187 -3.45 22.24 5.23
N ALA A 188 -2.20 22.66 5.40
CA ALA A 188 -1.79 23.46 6.56
C ALA A 188 -2.45 24.85 6.59
N ALA A 189 -2.83 25.39 5.43
CA ALA A 189 -3.51 26.67 5.30
C ALA A 189 -5.02 26.62 5.62
N LEU A 190 -5.63 25.45 5.78
CA LEU A 190 -7.02 25.31 6.17
C LEU A 190 -7.23 25.79 7.61
N PRO A 191 -8.40 26.36 7.96
CA PRO A 191 -8.67 26.90 9.31
C PRO A 191 -8.45 25.91 10.45
N HIS A 192 -8.68 24.62 10.20
CA HIS A 192 -8.48 23.55 11.19
C HIS A 192 -7.17 22.77 10.95
N GLY A 193 -6.42 23.07 9.88
CA GLY A 193 -5.35 22.24 9.38
C GLY A 193 -5.84 20.93 8.79
N GLY A 194 -4.93 20.16 8.19
CA GLY A 194 -5.22 18.81 7.67
C GLY A 194 -3.93 18.03 7.51
N ILE A 195 -4.00 16.69 7.55
CA ILE A 195 -2.85 15.83 7.31
C ILE A 195 -2.86 15.27 5.89
N LEU A 196 -1.67 15.18 5.29
CA LEU A 196 -1.43 14.43 4.06
C LEU A 196 -0.79 13.08 4.40
N VAL A 197 -1.43 11.99 4.00
CA VAL A 197 -0.87 10.64 4.12
C VAL A 197 -0.40 10.19 2.74
N VAL A 198 0.91 10.07 2.57
CA VAL A 198 1.52 9.46 1.40
C VAL A 198 1.75 7.98 1.70
N ASP A 199 1.00 7.11 1.02
CA ASP A 199 1.09 5.66 1.21
C ASP A 199 2.15 5.08 0.27
N GLU A 200 3.35 4.87 0.81
CA GLU A 200 4.49 4.29 0.10
C GLU A 200 4.58 2.76 0.31
N ALA A 201 3.45 2.04 0.25
CA ALA A 201 3.45 0.58 0.36
C ALA A 201 4.34 -0.11 -0.70
N TYR A 202 4.66 0.57 -1.78
CA TYR A 202 5.54 0.13 -2.86
C TYR A 202 6.81 0.99 -2.94
N GLY A 203 7.14 1.73 -1.90
CA GLY A 203 8.21 2.72 -1.88
C GLY A 203 9.58 2.16 -2.25
N GLU A 204 9.90 0.93 -1.85
CA GLU A 204 11.17 0.28 -2.15
C GLU A 204 11.33 -0.10 -3.64
N PHE A 205 10.23 -0.19 -4.42
CA PHE A 205 10.27 -0.52 -5.86
C PHE A 205 10.43 0.70 -6.77
N ARG A 206 10.48 1.92 -6.22
CA ARG A 206 10.67 3.14 -7.01
C ARG A 206 11.87 3.01 -7.95
N ARG A 207 11.76 3.61 -9.14
CA ARG A 207 12.89 3.74 -10.07
C ARG A 207 13.99 4.57 -9.43
N GLU A 208 15.21 4.31 -9.84
CA GLU A 208 16.35 5.13 -9.45
C GLU A 208 16.08 6.62 -9.79
N GLY A 209 16.35 7.50 -8.84
CA GLY A 209 16.09 8.93 -8.98
C GLY A 209 14.67 9.37 -8.61
N THR A 210 13.73 8.46 -8.32
CA THR A 210 12.41 8.81 -7.76
C THR A 210 12.54 8.95 -6.24
N PRO A 211 12.42 10.18 -5.68
CA PRO A 211 12.62 10.41 -4.25
C PRO A 211 11.45 9.85 -3.42
N SER A 212 11.70 9.65 -2.12
CA SER A 212 10.66 9.33 -1.14
C SER A 212 10.04 10.59 -0.55
N ALA A 213 8.77 10.53 -0.22
CA ALA A 213 8.13 11.58 0.59
C ALA A 213 8.74 11.71 2.00
N LEU A 214 9.52 10.73 2.46
CA LEU A 214 10.30 10.81 3.71
C LEU A 214 11.25 12.03 3.74
N GLU A 215 11.77 12.44 2.58
CA GLU A 215 12.65 13.60 2.45
C GLU A 215 11.97 14.92 2.85
N LEU A 216 10.65 14.96 2.80
CA LEU A 216 9.83 16.13 3.11
C LEU A 216 9.40 16.22 4.58
N LEU A 217 9.57 15.16 5.38
CA LEU A 217 9.17 15.12 6.79
C LEU A 217 9.81 16.24 7.65
N PRO A 218 11.10 16.65 7.44
CA PRO A 218 11.67 17.74 8.21
C PRO A 218 11.00 19.10 7.98
N VAL A 219 10.33 19.27 6.84
CA VAL A 219 9.74 20.56 6.42
C VAL A 219 8.22 20.58 6.68
N HIS A 220 7.52 19.44 6.50
CA HIS A 220 6.07 19.38 6.59
C HIS A 220 5.61 18.53 7.78
N ARG A 221 5.23 19.21 8.88
CA ARG A 221 4.80 18.55 10.13
C ARG A 221 3.44 17.85 10.03
N ASN A 222 2.65 18.14 9.00
CA ASN A 222 1.37 17.50 8.70
C ASN A 222 1.48 16.37 7.67
N LEU A 223 2.70 15.98 7.30
CA LEU A 223 2.96 14.83 6.43
C LEU A 223 3.07 13.54 7.24
N VAL A 224 2.44 12.49 6.73
CA VAL A 224 2.58 11.10 7.18
C VAL A 224 3.05 10.27 6.00
N VAL A 225 4.10 9.49 6.16
CA VAL A 225 4.58 8.56 5.11
C VAL A 225 4.44 7.14 5.63
N SER A 226 3.51 6.38 5.07
CA SER A 226 3.26 4.99 5.47
C SER A 226 4.04 3.99 4.62
N ARG A 227 4.42 2.88 5.22
CA ARG A 227 5.18 1.77 4.63
C ARG A 227 4.64 0.43 5.12
N THR A 228 5.06 -0.65 4.48
CA THR A 228 4.68 -2.01 4.88
C THR A 228 5.81 -3.00 4.62
N MET A 229 5.94 -4.01 5.48
CA MET A 229 6.82 -5.16 5.21
C MET A 229 6.15 -6.22 4.32
N SER A 230 4.89 -6.02 3.91
CA SER A 230 4.15 -7.00 3.12
C SER A 230 4.65 -7.16 1.69
N LYS A 231 5.39 -6.17 1.15
CA LYS A 231 5.78 -6.13 -0.27
C LYS A 231 7.28 -6.39 -0.44
N ALA A 232 8.11 -5.37 -0.37
CA ALA A 232 9.56 -5.50 -0.61
C ALA A 232 10.25 -6.47 0.36
N PHE A 233 9.86 -6.48 1.64
CA PHE A 233 10.40 -7.39 2.65
C PHE A 233 9.90 -8.84 2.55
N ALA A 234 8.98 -9.16 1.62
CA ALA A 234 8.40 -10.50 1.47
C ALA A 234 7.74 -11.06 2.75
N LEU A 235 7.18 -10.20 3.58
CA LEU A 235 6.60 -10.53 4.89
C LEU A 235 5.09 -10.25 4.96
N ALA A 236 4.36 -10.51 3.88
CA ALA A 236 2.91 -10.31 3.83
C ALA A 236 2.18 -11.04 4.96
N GLY A 237 2.60 -12.28 5.26
CA GLY A 237 2.03 -13.11 6.34
C GLY A 237 2.36 -12.63 7.76
N ALA A 238 3.42 -11.83 7.96
CA ALA A 238 3.80 -11.31 9.27
C ALA A 238 2.94 -10.12 9.74
N ARG A 239 2.17 -9.50 8.83
CA ARG A 239 1.24 -8.41 9.11
C ARG A 239 1.89 -7.22 9.81
N LEU A 240 2.90 -6.59 9.23
CA LEU A 240 3.47 -5.35 9.75
C LEU A 240 3.37 -4.22 8.74
N GLY A 241 2.74 -3.10 9.18
CA GLY A 241 2.78 -1.80 8.54
C GLY A 241 3.29 -0.76 9.53
N TYR A 242 3.81 0.34 9.03
CA TYR A 242 4.35 1.42 9.85
C TYR A 242 4.28 2.76 9.11
N PHE A 243 4.44 3.85 9.84
CA PHE A 243 4.59 5.16 9.23
C PHE A 243 5.64 5.99 9.97
N ALA A 244 6.17 6.99 9.30
CA ALA A 244 6.92 8.08 9.89
C ALA A 244 6.15 9.40 9.74
N ALA A 245 6.14 10.20 10.80
CA ALA A 245 5.47 11.50 10.85
C ALA A 245 6.05 12.35 12.00
N ALA A 246 5.58 13.59 12.16
CA ALA A 246 5.86 14.37 13.35
C ALA A 246 5.39 13.63 14.62
N LYS A 247 6.17 13.76 15.69
CA LYS A 247 5.89 13.10 16.99
C LYS A 247 4.46 13.30 17.47
N GLU A 248 3.90 14.48 17.27
CA GLU A 248 2.54 14.82 17.68
C GLU A 248 1.46 13.96 17.00
N ILE A 249 1.71 13.56 15.75
CA ILE A 249 0.83 12.62 15.02
C ILE A 249 0.93 11.24 15.66
N CYS A 250 2.15 10.76 15.95
CA CYS A 250 2.34 9.49 16.66
C CYS A 250 1.68 9.49 18.05
N ASP A 251 1.74 10.62 18.77
CA ASP A 251 1.09 10.77 20.06
C ASP A 251 -0.44 10.74 19.96
N ALA A 252 -1.01 11.32 18.89
CA ALA A 252 -2.44 11.24 18.61
C ALA A 252 -2.91 9.79 18.37
N ILE A 253 -2.12 9.00 17.62
CA ILE A 253 -2.44 7.58 17.38
C ILE A 253 -2.45 6.75 18.68
N ARG A 254 -1.60 7.07 19.66
CA ARG A 254 -1.61 6.41 20.97
C ARG A 254 -2.96 6.53 21.69
N VAL A 255 -3.74 7.56 21.40
CA VAL A 255 -5.07 7.76 22.01
C VAL A 255 -6.10 6.79 21.46
N VAL A 256 -6.04 6.46 20.18
CA VAL A 256 -7.06 5.64 19.50
C VAL A 256 -6.68 4.16 19.38
N ARG A 257 -5.39 3.84 19.49
CA ARG A 257 -4.94 2.44 19.37
C ARG A 257 -5.51 1.57 20.48
N LEU A 258 -5.75 0.30 20.18
CA LEU A 258 -6.03 -0.70 21.20
C LEU A 258 -4.76 -1.01 22.01
N PRO A 259 -4.85 -1.18 23.33
CA PRO A 259 -3.69 -1.55 24.14
C PRO A 259 -3.06 -2.85 23.64
N TYR A 260 -1.72 -2.88 23.58
CA TYR A 260 -0.97 -4.09 23.17
C TYR A 260 -1.35 -4.64 21.78
N HIS A 261 -1.77 -3.77 20.84
CA HIS A 261 -2.28 -4.14 19.53
C HIS A 261 -1.27 -4.96 18.70
N LEU A 262 0.03 -4.75 18.90
CA LEU A 262 1.08 -5.43 18.15
C LEU A 262 1.66 -6.58 18.99
N SER A 263 1.48 -7.83 18.54
CA SER A 263 1.86 -9.02 19.30
C SER A 263 3.37 -9.14 19.50
N ALA A 264 3.81 -9.86 20.54
CA ALA A 264 5.22 -10.17 20.77
C ALA A 264 5.85 -10.92 19.58
N VAL A 265 5.09 -11.79 18.93
CA VAL A 265 5.54 -12.56 17.77
C VAL A 265 5.76 -11.65 16.57
N THR A 266 4.83 -10.73 16.29
CA THR A 266 4.98 -9.76 15.19
C THR A 266 6.18 -8.85 15.43
N GLN A 267 6.34 -8.33 16.67
CA GLN A 267 7.49 -7.50 17.02
C GLN A 267 8.81 -8.25 16.82
N ALA A 268 8.92 -9.47 17.33
CA ALA A 268 10.12 -10.30 17.20
C ALA A 268 10.45 -10.63 15.74
N THR A 269 9.43 -10.98 14.94
CA THR A 269 9.58 -11.25 13.52
C THR A 269 10.12 -10.02 12.77
N ALA A 270 9.54 -8.87 13.01
CA ALA A 270 9.91 -7.63 12.33
C ALA A 270 11.32 -7.15 12.72
N ILE A 271 11.68 -7.23 14.01
CA ILE A 271 13.03 -6.88 14.48
C ILE A 271 14.08 -7.81 13.85
N ALA A 272 13.81 -9.12 13.79
CA ALA A 272 14.68 -10.06 13.10
C ALA A 272 14.82 -9.73 11.61
N ALA A 273 13.70 -9.48 10.93
CA ALA A 273 13.70 -9.12 9.51
C ALA A 273 14.49 -7.85 9.21
N LEU A 274 14.42 -6.84 10.07
CA LEU A 274 15.18 -5.58 9.89
C LEU A 274 16.70 -5.82 9.92
N ARG A 275 17.19 -6.82 10.67
CA ARG A 275 18.61 -7.19 10.64
C ARG A 275 19.05 -7.75 9.29
N HIS A 276 18.09 -8.33 8.54
CA HIS A 276 18.29 -8.88 7.21
C HIS A 276 17.78 -7.96 6.08
N ALA A 277 17.47 -6.69 6.38
CA ALA A 277 16.90 -5.75 5.39
C ALA A 277 17.71 -5.68 4.07
N PRO A 278 19.06 -5.57 4.06
CA PRO A 278 19.81 -5.53 2.80
C PRO A 278 19.64 -6.80 1.95
N GLU A 279 19.49 -7.95 2.57
CA GLU A 279 19.29 -9.23 1.90
C GLU A 279 17.86 -9.37 1.37
N LEU A 280 16.86 -9.09 2.21
CA LEU A 280 15.44 -9.13 1.85
C LEU A 280 15.12 -8.15 0.72
N LEU A 281 15.77 -6.99 0.71
CA LEU A 281 15.63 -5.98 -0.34
C LEU A 281 16.51 -6.27 -1.57
N GLY A 282 17.44 -7.21 -1.50
CA GLY A 282 18.33 -7.55 -2.61
C GLY A 282 17.60 -8.06 -3.86
N ARG A 283 16.37 -8.57 -3.72
CA ARG A 283 15.53 -9.00 -4.85
C ARG A 283 14.68 -7.86 -5.47
N VAL A 284 14.65 -6.70 -4.84
CA VAL A 284 13.88 -5.56 -5.36
C VAL A 284 14.39 -5.13 -6.73
N ASP A 285 15.70 -5.13 -6.95
CA ASP A 285 16.29 -4.77 -8.23
C ASP A 285 15.99 -5.80 -9.34
N ASP A 286 15.88 -7.08 -9.00
CA ASP A 286 15.43 -8.11 -9.93
C ASP A 286 13.98 -7.83 -10.35
N LEU A 287 13.10 -7.53 -9.40
CA LEU A 287 11.70 -7.21 -9.67
C LEU A 287 11.53 -5.89 -10.44
N ARG A 288 12.38 -4.88 -10.20
CA ARG A 288 12.38 -3.64 -10.98
C ARG A 288 12.72 -3.92 -12.45
N ARG A 289 13.77 -4.73 -12.71
CA ARG A 289 14.17 -5.10 -14.09
C ARG A 289 13.07 -5.88 -14.80
N GLU A 290 12.49 -6.88 -14.13
CA GLU A 290 11.39 -7.68 -14.69
C GLU A 290 10.14 -6.82 -14.96
N ARG A 291 9.81 -5.87 -14.06
CA ARG A 291 8.74 -4.89 -14.30
C ARG A 291 8.99 -4.08 -15.54
N ASP A 292 10.19 -3.51 -15.68
CA ASP A 292 10.52 -2.64 -16.81
C ASP A 292 10.55 -3.43 -18.13
N GLU A 293 10.91 -4.71 -18.08
CA GLU A 293 10.81 -5.62 -19.22
C GLU A 293 9.35 -5.95 -19.54
N CYS A 294 8.52 -6.25 -18.55
CA CYS A 294 7.10 -6.51 -18.73
C CYS A 294 6.39 -5.29 -19.34
N VAL A 295 6.65 -4.08 -18.84
CA VAL A 295 6.09 -2.82 -19.37
C VAL A 295 6.50 -2.62 -20.84
N ARG A 296 7.78 -2.84 -21.19
CA ARG A 296 8.25 -2.74 -22.57
C ARG A 296 7.59 -3.78 -23.48
N TRP A 297 7.45 -5.00 -23.01
CA TRP A 297 6.81 -6.07 -23.75
C TRP A 297 5.34 -5.78 -24.02
N LEU A 298 4.57 -5.38 -22.99
CA LEU A 298 3.15 -5.03 -23.13
C LEU A 298 2.95 -3.88 -24.14
N ARG A 299 3.78 -2.84 -24.08
CA ARG A 299 3.78 -1.75 -25.08
C ARG A 299 4.10 -2.25 -26.49
N GLY A 300 5.00 -3.22 -26.59
CA GLY A 300 5.34 -3.89 -27.87
C GLY A 300 4.18 -4.70 -28.45
N GLN A 301 3.21 -5.13 -27.64
CA GLN A 301 1.95 -5.75 -28.07
C GLN A 301 0.88 -4.72 -28.49
N GLY A 302 1.19 -3.43 -28.49
CA GLY A 302 0.25 -2.36 -28.83
C GLY A 302 -0.67 -1.93 -27.69
N LEU A 303 -0.45 -2.42 -26.46
CA LEU A 303 -1.26 -2.08 -25.28
C LEU A 303 -0.81 -0.74 -24.67
N GLN A 304 -1.77 0.00 -24.11
CA GLN A 304 -1.47 1.12 -23.23
C GLN A 304 -0.96 0.58 -21.90
N VAL A 305 0.10 1.18 -21.35
CA VAL A 305 0.68 0.78 -20.08
C VAL A 305 1.07 2.01 -19.28
N ALA A 306 0.56 2.12 -18.06
CA ALA A 306 0.94 3.19 -17.14
C ALA A 306 2.43 3.05 -16.74
N ASP A 307 3.09 4.17 -16.52
CA ASP A 307 4.45 4.17 -15.95
C ASP A 307 4.41 3.68 -14.52
N SER A 308 5.16 2.61 -14.23
CA SER A 308 5.12 1.99 -12.91
C SER A 308 6.43 2.16 -12.14
N ASP A 309 6.30 2.58 -10.91
CA ASP A 309 7.31 2.60 -9.85
C ASP A 309 7.01 1.56 -8.75
N ALA A 310 6.08 0.62 -9.01
CA ALA A 310 5.66 -0.43 -8.10
C ALA A 310 6.15 -1.83 -8.56
N ASN A 311 5.73 -2.89 -7.86
CA ASN A 311 5.99 -4.28 -8.27
C ASN A 311 4.86 -4.87 -9.10
N PHE A 312 4.23 -4.07 -9.97
CA PHE A 312 3.17 -4.50 -10.89
C PHE A 312 3.15 -3.61 -12.14
N ALA A 313 2.52 -4.07 -13.20
CA ALA A 313 2.18 -3.30 -14.38
C ALA A 313 0.66 -3.15 -14.48
N PHE A 314 0.20 -1.94 -14.87
CA PHE A 314 -1.19 -1.60 -15.12
C PHE A 314 -1.36 -1.31 -16.61
N PHE A 315 -2.20 -2.08 -17.30
CA PHE A 315 -2.23 -2.13 -18.74
C PHE A 315 -3.66 -2.31 -19.29
N GLY A 316 -3.87 -1.89 -20.50
CA GLY A 316 -5.14 -1.92 -21.24
C GLY A 316 -4.96 -1.23 -22.60
N THR A 317 -6.01 -0.68 -23.24
CA THR A 317 -7.40 -0.79 -22.82
C THR A 317 -8.08 -1.90 -23.63
N PHE A 318 -8.78 -2.77 -22.95
CA PHE A 318 -9.51 -3.87 -23.59
C PHE A 318 -10.99 -3.51 -23.70
N ALA A 319 -11.63 -3.89 -24.80
CA ALA A 319 -13.08 -3.72 -24.99
C ALA A 319 -13.87 -4.55 -23.95
N ASP A 320 -13.40 -5.76 -23.67
CA ASP A 320 -13.90 -6.64 -22.63
C ASP A 320 -12.71 -7.13 -21.77
N ARG A 321 -12.40 -6.40 -20.70
CA ARG A 321 -11.32 -6.78 -19.78
C ARG A 321 -11.62 -8.07 -19.03
N HIS A 322 -12.92 -8.34 -18.77
CA HIS A 322 -13.33 -9.55 -18.06
C HIS A 322 -13.06 -10.80 -18.89
N ALA A 323 -13.36 -10.77 -20.20
CA ALA A 323 -13.03 -11.87 -21.11
C ALA A 323 -11.52 -12.14 -21.16
N VAL A 324 -10.67 -11.08 -21.18
CA VAL A 324 -9.21 -11.22 -21.10
C VAL A 324 -8.76 -11.81 -19.77
N TRP A 325 -9.31 -11.32 -18.65
CA TRP A 325 -9.02 -11.83 -17.31
C TRP A 325 -9.41 -13.31 -17.18
N GLN A 326 -10.62 -13.70 -17.65
CA GLN A 326 -11.10 -15.07 -17.62
C GLN A 326 -10.23 -15.97 -18.52
N GLY A 327 -9.87 -15.51 -19.71
CA GLY A 327 -9.00 -16.25 -20.62
C GLY A 327 -7.59 -16.53 -20.03
N LEU A 328 -7.05 -15.61 -19.27
CA LEU A 328 -5.81 -15.81 -18.50
C LEU A 328 -6.01 -16.82 -17.38
N LEU A 329 -7.11 -16.71 -16.63
CA LEU A 329 -7.45 -17.63 -15.55
C LEU A 329 -7.63 -19.06 -16.06
N ASP A 330 -8.30 -19.26 -17.19
CA ASP A 330 -8.49 -20.56 -17.82
C ASP A 330 -7.17 -21.22 -18.25
N ARG A 331 -6.10 -20.40 -18.41
CA ARG A 331 -4.73 -20.85 -18.66
C ARG A 331 -3.87 -20.94 -17.40
N GLY A 332 -4.51 -20.85 -16.23
CA GLY A 332 -3.82 -20.98 -14.93
C GLY A 332 -3.06 -19.75 -14.47
N VAL A 333 -3.36 -18.57 -15.03
CA VAL A 333 -2.71 -17.29 -14.65
C VAL A 333 -3.75 -16.35 -14.04
N LEU A 334 -3.64 -16.10 -12.74
CA LEU A 334 -4.53 -15.20 -12.02
C LEU A 334 -3.89 -13.81 -11.90
N ILE A 335 -4.51 -12.81 -12.55
CA ILE A 335 -4.18 -11.40 -12.41
C ILE A 335 -5.33 -10.63 -11.77
N ARG A 336 -5.23 -9.31 -11.67
CA ARG A 336 -6.25 -8.48 -11.02
C ARG A 336 -7.05 -7.67 -12.04
N GLU A 337 -8.36 -7.85 -12.02
CA GLU A 337 -9.31 -6.93 -12.62
C GLU A 337 -9.57 -5.78 -11.64
N THR A 338 -9.13 -4.57 -11.97
CA THR A 338 -9.20 -3.39 -11.09
C THR A 338 -9.02 -2.10 -11.87
N GLY A 339 -9.38 -0.96 -11.28
CA GLY A 339 -9.27 0.36 -11.89
C GLY A 339 -10.38 0.66 -12.90
N PRO A 340 -10.18 1.65 -13.78
CA PRO A 340 -11.15 2.03 -14.82
C PRO A 340 -11.43 0.86 -15.77
N ASP A 341 -12.56 0.94 -16.49
CA ASP A 341 -12.93 -0.05 -17.49
C ASP A 341 -11.86 -0.21 -18.56
N GLY A 342 -11.67 -1.45 -19.01
CA GLY A 342 -10.65 -1.81 -19.99
C GLY A 342 -9.25 -2.03 -19.41
N TRP A 343 -9.00 -1.75 -18.14
CA TRP A 343 -7.67 -1.90 -17.53
C TRP A 343 -7.55 -3.14 -16.64
N LEU A 344 -6.37 -3.73 -16.66
CA LEU A 344 -5.97 -4.88 -15.84
C LEU A 344 -4.62 -4.58 -15.14
N ARG A 345 -4.37 -5.27 -14.02
CA ARG A 345 -3.11 -5.17 -13.29
C ARG A 345 -2.49 -6.56 -13.10
N VAL A 346 -1.22 -6.70 -13.48
CA VAL A 346 -0.41 -7.90 -13.23
C VAL A 346 0.70 -7.58 -12.24
N SER A 347 0.82 -8.38 -11.17
CA SER A 347 1.98 -8.34 -10.26
C SER A 347 3.22 -8.87 -10.97
N ILE A 348 4.39 -8.39 -10.58
CA ILE A 348 5.66 -8.92 -11.11
C ILE A 348 6.04 -10.15 -10.30
N GLY A 349 6.10 -11.27 -10.98
CA GLY A 349 6.49 -12.59 -10.48
C GLY A 349 7.94 -12.95 -10.78
N THR A 350 8.25 -14.23 -10.64
CA THR A 350 9.53 -14.79 -11.13
C THR A 350 9.60 -14.76 -12.66
N PRO A 351 10.80 -14.91 -13.27
CA PRO A 351 10.92 -14.99 -14.74
C PRO A 351 10.03 -16.08 -15.36
N GLU A 352 9.85 -17.21 -14.67
CA GLU A 352 9.02 -18.32 -15.12
C GLU A 352 7.53 -17.93 -15.09
N GLU A 353 7.06 -17.29 -13.99
CA GLU A 353 5.68 -16.81 -13.87
C GLU A 353 5.38 -15.72 -14.89
N MET A 354 6.34 -14.81 -15.14
CA MET A 354 6.17 -13.76 -16.14
C MET A 354 6.20 -14.31 -17.57
N THR A 355 6.93 -15.39 -17.82
CA THR A 355 6.88 -16.09 -19.11
C THR A 355 5.51 -16.71 -19.32
N ALA A 356 4.98 -17.44 -18.33
CA ALA A 356 3.64 -18.03 -18.41
C ALA A 356 2.54 -16.96 -18.61
N PHE A 357 2.66 -15.79 -17.95
CA PHE A 357 1.76 -14.66 -18.17
C PHE A 357 1.83 -14.14 -19.62
N ARG A 358 3.04 -13.94 -20.18
CA ARG A 358 3.23 -13.43 -21.55
C ARG A 358 2.67 -14.40 -22.58
N ASP A 359 2.91 -15.71 -22.42
CA ASP A 359 2.41 -16.74 -23.30
C ASP A 359 0.88 -16.79 -23.28
N ALA A 360 0.28 -16.84 -22.07
CA ALA A 360 -1.15 -16.87 -21.90
C ALA A 360 -1.83 -15.61 -22.49
N LEU A 361 -1.30 -14.42 -22.23
CA LEU A 361 -1.86 -13.17 -22.77
C LEU A 361 -1.77 -13.12 -24.29
N THR A 362 -0.67 -13.60 -24.87
CA THR A 362 -0.49 -13.67 -26.33
C THR A 362 -1.56 -14.56 -27.00
N GLU A 363 -1.90 -15.68 -26.40
CA GLU A 363 -2.95 -16.57 -26.90
C GLU A 363 -4.34 -15.93 -26.76
N VAL A 364 -4.65 -15.37 -25.58
CA VAL A 364 -5.94 -14.70 -25.33
C VAL A 364 -6.17 -13.54 -26.29
N MET A 365 -5.13 -12.73 -26.58
CA MET A 365 -5.24 -11.62 -27.54
C MET A 365 -5.54 -12.10 -28.95
N LYS A 366 -4.90 -13.19 -29.44
CA LYS A 366 -5.18 -13.78 -30.75
C LYS A 366 -6.61 -14.29 -30.88
N GLU A 367 -7.16 -14.87 -29.83
CA GLU A 367 -8.55 -15.38 -29.80
C GLU A 367 -9.57 -14.24 -29.85
N ASN A 368 -9.25 -13.08 -29.25
CA ASN A 368 -10.14 -11.93 -29.25
C ASN A 368 -10.05 -11.07 -30.52
N GLU A 369 -9.05 -11.28 -31.40
CA GLU A 369 -8.92 -10.64 -32.71
C GLU A 369 -9.59 -11.47 -33.84
N ALA A 370 -9.88 -12.74 -33.61
CA ALA A 370 -10.49 -13.69 -34.58
C ALA A 370 -12.02 -13.69 -34.47
#